data_6b9e3f1f5963550c1d6581075b0f98e4
#
_entry.id   6b9e3f1f5963550c1d6581075b0f98e4
#
_cell.length_a   1.000
_cell.length_b   1.000
_cell.length_c   1.000
_cell.angle_alpha   90.00
_cell.angle_beta   90.00
_cell.angle_gamma   90.00
#
_symmetry.space_group_name_H-M   'P 1'
#
loop_
_entity.id
_entity.type
_entity.pdbx_description
1 polymer ?
#
loop_
_entity_poly.entity_id
_entity_poly.type
_entity_poly.pdbx_seq_one_letter_code
_entity_poly.pdbx_strand_id
1 'polypeptide(L)'
;SMCFLTFFNSGKPVLFPDITYSFYKVWAGLYKIPYETPALDEQFRIVKEDYYRENGGIIFPNPNAPTAIYEELDFIEDILEHNRDSIVIVDEAYIDFAGRSALELIDRYDNLIVTQTFSKARSMAGMRIGYAISNPELIRCLNDVKYSFNSYTMNQTAIACGVEAVRDKEYFEEHVRKIIETREWAKEELHRLGFEFPDAK
;
A
#
# COMPACT_ATOMS: atom_id res chain seq x y z
N SER A 1 -5.61 -0.06 9.11
CA SER A 1 -6.04 -0.87 10.29
C SER A 1 -7.25 -1.74 9.99
N MET A 2 -8.26 -1.20 9.30
CA MET A 2 -9.50 -1.95 8.99
C MET A 2 -9.23 -3.28 8.27
N CYS A 3 -8.36 -3.29 7.26
CA CYS A 3 -7.98 -4.53 6.56
C CYS A 3 -7.39 -5.59 7.50
N PHE A 4 -6.57 -5.20 8.48
CA PHE A 4 -6.03 -6.13 9.48
C PHE A 4 -7.15 -6.79 10.28
N LEU A 5 -8.11 -5.99 10.76
CA LEU A 5 -9.24 -6.50 11.52
C LEU A 5 -10.16 -7.41 10.69
N THR A 6 -10.30 -7.12 9.39
CA THR A 6 -11.19 -7.86 8.51
C THR A 6 -10.60 -9.18 8.04
N PHE A 7 -9.34 -9.20 7.60
CA PHE A 7 -8.78 -10.30 6.82
C PHE A 7 -7.72 -11.12 7.55
N PHE A 8 -7.07 -10.59 8.56
CA PHE A 8 -5.92 -11.24 9.19
C PHE A 8 -6.30 -11.90 10.53
N ASN A 9 -7.31 -12.75 10.52
CA ASN A 9 -7.89 -13.38 11.71
C ASN A 9 -7.81 -14.92 11.71
N SER A 10 -7.04 -15.52 10.81
CA SER A 10 -6.94 -16.98 10.66
C SER A 10 -6.14 -17.67 11.78
N GLY A 11 -5.41 -16.91 12.59
CA GLY A 11 -4.44 -17.43 13.57
C GLY A 11 -3.09 -17.82 12.97
N LYS A 12 -2.93 -17.79 11.64
CA LYS A 12 -1.65 -17.95 10.94
C LYS A 12 -0.90 -16.62 10.89
N PRO A 13 0.44 -16.62 10.79
CA PRO A 13 1.22 -15.38 10.73
C PRO A 13 0.95 -14.60 9.45
N VAL A 14 0.76 -13.28 9.59
CA VAL A 14 0.72 -12.34 8.47
C VAL A 14 2.15 -11.98 8.09
N LEU A 15 2.44 -11.94 6.78
CA LEU A 15 3.76 -11.62 6.27
C LEU A 15 3.83 -10.18 5.76
N PHE A 16 4.87 -9.47 6.16
CA PHE A 16 5.23 -8.15 5.61
C PHE A 16 6.73 -7.90 5.79
N PRO A 17 7.36 -7.04 4.96
CA PRO A 17 8.81 -6.82 5.03
C PRO A 17 9.26 -6.31 6.41
N ASP A 18 10.49 -6.63 6.80
CA ASP A 18 11.07 -6.20 8.08
C ASP A 18 11.30 -4.69 8.15
N ILE A 19 11.71 -4.10 7.02
CA ILE A 19 11.86 -2.64 6.83
C ILE A 19 10.70 -2.16 5.95
N THR A 20 9.62 -1.74 6.60
CA THR A 20 8.39 -1.29 5.93
C THR A 20 7.62 -0.30 6.80
N TYR A 21 6.40 0.05 6.42
CA TYR A 21 5.55 0.96 7.18
C TYR A 21 5.32 0.47 8.61
N SER A 22 5.87 1.21 9.56
CA SER A 22 5.98 0.81 10.97
C SER A 22 4.65 0.47 11.65
N PHE A 23 3.52 1.00 11.16
CA PHE A 23 2.20 0.75 11.75
C PHE A 23 1.66 -0.66 11.48
N TYR A 24 2.21 -1.43 10.55
CA TYR A 24 1.79 -2.84 10.39
C TYR A 24 2.04 -3.64 11.68
N LYS A 25 3.21 -3.49 12.29
CA LYS A 25 3.53 -4.11 13.59
C LYS A 25 2.61 -3.60 14.70
N VAL A 26 2.27 -2.31 14.69
CA VAL A 26 1.37 -1.71 15.69
C VAL A 26 -0.04 -2.30 15.57
N TRP A 27 -0.58 -2.43 14.35
CA TRP A 27 -1.91 -3.02 14.16
C TRP A 27 -1.93 -4.51 14.45
N ALA A 28 -0.91 -5.26 14.03
CA ALA A 28 -0.80 -6.66 14.37
C ALA A 28 -0.78 -6.86 15.91
N GLY A 29 0.00 -6.06 16.63
CA GLY A 29 0.04 -6.09 18.10
C GLY A 29 -1.31 -5.71 18.74
N LEU A 30 -1.97 -4.65 18.24
CA LEU A 30 -3.27 -4.20 18.75
C LEU A 30 -4.36 -5.29 18.62
N TYR A 31 -4.39 -5.96 17.48
CA TYR A 31 -5.38 -6.99 17.20
C TYR A 31 -4.93 -8.40 17.58
N LYS A 32 -3.74 -8.53 18.18
CA LYS A 32 -3.14 -9.82 18.58
C LYS A 32 -3.01 -10.81 17.41
N ILE A 33 -2.68 -10.29 16.23
CA ILE A 33 -2.44 -11.05 15.02
C ILE A 33 -0.98 -11.51 15.02
N PRO A 34 -0.69 -12.82 14.90
CA PRO A 34 0.68 -13.29 14.73
C PRO A 34 1.23 -12.77 13.38
N TYR A 35 2.51 -12.43 13.36
CA TYR A 35 3.16 -11.97 12.13
C TYR A 35 4.62 -12.40 12.05
N GLU A 36 5.13 -12.48 10.86
CA GLU A 36 6.54 -12.67 10.55
C GLU A 36 7.00 -11.58 9.58
N THR A 37 8.27 -11.21 9.67
CA THR A 37 8.84 -10.14 8.87
C THR A 37 10.03 -10.66 8.08
N PRO A 38 9.81 -11.22 6.87
CA PRO A 38 10.89 -11.58 5.97
C PRO A 38 11.82 -10.37 5.73
N ALA A 39 13.13 -10.63 5.74
CA ALA A 39 14.12 -9.58 5.53
C ALA A 39 14.13 -9.13 4.06
N LEU A 40 14.37 -7.84 3.84
CA LEU A 40 14.72 -7.35 2.51
C LEU A 40 16.13 -7.84 2.14
N ASP A 41 16.42 -7.89 0.84
CA ASP A 41 17.77 -8.20 0.36
C ASP A 41 18.74 -7.02 0.59
N GLU A 42 19.99 -7.19 0.16
CA GLU A 42 21.04 -6.17 0.27
C GLU A 42 20.75 -4.89 -0.53
N GLN A 43 19.85 -4.96 -1.51
CA GLN A 43 19.36 -3.84 -2.31
C GLN A 43 18.03 -3.27 -1.78
N PHE A 44 17.61 -3.70 -0.59
CA PHE A 44 16.33 -3.34 0.06
C PHE A 44 15.08 -3.76 -0.72
N ARG A 45 15.17 -4.79 -1.57
CA ARG A 45 14.04 -5.38 -2.29
C ARG A 45 13.39 -6.50 -1.50
N ILE A 46 12.12 -6.74 -1.79
CA ILE A 46 11.38 -7.88 -1.24
C ILE A 46 11.87 -9.16 -1.93
N VAL A 47 12.27 -10.17 -1.13
CA VAL A 47 12.59 -11.52 -1.63
C VAL A 47 11.29 -12.30 -1.72
N LYS A 48 10.73 -12.42 -2.92
CA LYS A 48 9.38 -12.97 -3.12
C LYS A 48 9.24 -14.43 -2.67
N GLU A 49 10.30 -15.23 -2.78
CA GLU A 49 10.34 -16.62 -2.38
C GLU A 49 10.07 -16.82 -0.88
N ASP A 50 10.40 -15.84 -0.05
CA ASP A 50 10.10 -15.86 1.39
C ASP A 50 8.61 -15.75 1.71
N TYR A 51 7.80 -15.39 0.71
CA TYR A 51 6.34 -15.28 0.81
C TYR A 51 5.60 -16.49 0.23
N TYR A 52 6.30 -17.51 -0.35
CA TYR A 52 5.71 -18.72 -0.94
C TYR A 52 5.47 -19.81 0.11
N ARG A 53 4.85 -19.45 1.21
CA ARG A 53 4.59 -20.35 2.34
C ARG A 53 3.21 -20.11 2.91
N GLU A 54 2.73 -21.09 3.67
CA GLU A 54 1.46 -20.95 4.38
C GLU A 54 1.49 -19.72 5.30
N ASN A 55 0.47 -18.87 5.18
CA ASN A 55 0.40 -17.61 5.89
C ASN A 55 -1.05 -17.21 6.18
N GLY A 56 -1.24 -16.19 7.03
CA GLY A 56 -2.54 -15.60 7.39
C GLY A 56 -2.93 -14.40 6.54
N GLY A 57 -2.13 -14.10 5.52
CA GLY A 57 -2.25 -12.97 4.62
C GLY A 57 -0.92 -12.25 4.44
N ILE A 58 -0.83 -11.45 3.39
CA ILE A 58 0.37 -10.70 3.03
C ILE A 58 0.00 -9.22 2.90
N ILE A 59 0.87 -8.33 3.38
CA ILE A 59 0.75 -6.90 3.12
C ILE A 59 2.13 -6.29 2.86
N PHE A 60 2.26 -5.53 1.79
CA PHE A 60 3.45 -4.73 1.52
C PHE A 60 3.08 -3.43 0.80
N PRO A 61 3.83 -2.33 1.06
CA PRO A 61 3.66 -1.11 0.29
C PRO A 61 4.34 -1.23 -1.08
N ASN A 62 3.75 -0.64 -2.09
CA ASN A 62 4.37 -0.52 -3.41
C ASN A 62 4.12 0.87 -4.01
N PRO A 63 5.11 1.77 -4.06
CA PRO A 63 6.48 1.61 -3.54
C PRO A 63 6.57 1.38 -2.03
N ASN A 64 7.59 0.63 -1.60
CA ASN A 64 7.80 0.37 -0.17
C ASN A 64 8.22 1.66 0.57
N ALA A 65 7.69 1.87 1.73
CA ALA A 65 8.10 2.95 2.62
C ALA A 65 8.79 2.36 3.87
N PRO A 66 10.06 2.71 4.17
CA PRO A 66 10.75 3.94 3.74
C PRO A 66 11.72 3.80 2.57
N THR A 67 11.90 2.61 1.99
CA THR A 67 12.96 2.35 0.98
C THR A 67 12.67 3.02 -0.36
N ALA A 68 11.41 3.38 -0.63
CA ALA A 68 10.90 3.95 -1.88
C ALA A 68 11.13 3.06 -3.12
N ILE A 69 11.38 1.77 -2.91
CA ILE A 69 11.56 0.82 -4.00
C ILE A 69 10.18 0.37 -4.51
N TYR A 70 10.05 0.42 -5.82
CA TYR A 70 8.87 -0.02 -6.55
C TYR A 70 9.12 -1.41 -7.15
N GLU A 71 8.17 -2.31 -6.97
CA GLU A 71 8.15 -3.62 -7.61
C GLU A 71 7.16 -3.62 -8.78
N GLU A 72 7.58 -4.23 -9.90
CA GLU A 72 6.78 -4.29 -11.12
C GLU A 72 5.57 -5.23 -10.96
N LEU A 73 4.60 -5.14 -11.88
CA LEU A 73 3.36 -5.92 -11.79
C LEU A 73 3.58 -7.42 -11.85
N ASP A 74 4.57 -7.89 -12.58
CA ASP A 74 4.92 -9.32 -12.66
C ASP A 74 5.40 -9.88 -11.31
N PHE A 75 6.09 -9.07 -10.50
CA PHE A 75 6.42 -9.43 -9.13
C PHE A 75 5.16 -9.59 -8.26
N ILE A 76 4.22 -8.63 -8.35
CA ILE A 76 2.96 -8.68 -7.59
C ILE A 76 2.13 -9.89 -8.04
N GLU A 77 2.05 -10.13 -9.34
CA GLU A 77 1.35 -11.25 -9.94
C GLU A 77 1.90 -12.59 -9.44
N ASP A 78 3.21 -12.72 -9.37
CA ASP A 78 3.88 -13.91 -8.87
C ASP A 78 3.57 -14.19 -7.37
N ILE A 79 3.56 -13.15 -6.53
CA ILE A 79 3.11 -13.26 -5.13
C ILE A 79 1.65 -13.73 -5.05
N LEU A 80 0.76 -13.17 -5.87
CA LEU A 80 -0.66 -13.54 -5.91
C LEU A 80 -0.86 -15.00 -6.32
N GLU A 81 -0.12 -15.46 -7.33
CA GLU A 81 -0.20 -16.85 -7.83
C GLU A 81 0.21 -17.88 -6.78
N HIS A 82 1.27 -17.60 -6.02
CA HIS A 82 1.76 -18.50 -4.98
C HIS A 82 0.95 -18.47 -3.68
N ASN A 83 -0.01 -17.52 -3.55
CA ASN A 83 -0.78 -17.30 -2.33
C ASN A 83 -2.29 -17.27 -2.59
N ARG A 84 -2.82 -18.16 -3.44
CA ARG A 84 -4.23 -18.20 -3.84
C ARG A 84 -5.21 -18.33 -2.66
N ASP A 85 -4.78 -18.96 -1.57
CA ASP A 85 -5.59 -19.19 -0.38
C ASP A 85 -5.43 -18.08 0.69
N SER A 86 -4.67 -17.03 0.39
CA SER A 86 -4.38 -15.93 1.30
C SER A 86 -4.68 -14.58 0.64
N ILE A 87 -5.17 -13.62 1.43
CA ILE A 87 -5.36 -12.24 0.96
C ILE A 87 -4.01 -11.54 0.84
N VAL A 88 -3.76 -10.94 -0.30
CA VAL A 88 -2.60 -10.08 -0.57
C VAL A 88 -3.06 -8.63 -0.65
N ILE A 89 -2.53 -7.79 0.24
CA ILE A 89 -2.82 -6.35 0.26
C ILE A 89 -1.61 -5.60 -0.27
N VAL A 90 -1.79 -4.89 -1.37
CA VAL A 90 -0.81 -3.96 -1.92
C VAL A 90 -1.16 -2.55 -1.46
N ASP A 91 -0.31 -1.98 -0.61
CA ASP A 91 -0.50 -0.63 -0.08
C ASP A 91 0.16 0.39 -1.02
N GLU A 92 -0.66 1.02 -1.84
CA GLU A 92 -0.24 1.97 -2.86
C GLU A 92 -0.30 3.43 -2.40
N ALA A 93 0.10 3.68 -1.16
CA ALA A 93 0.09 5.06 -0.64
C ALA A 93 0.96 6.03 -1.47
N TYR A 94 1.94 5.54 -2.21
CA TYR A 94 2.89 6.34 -3.00
C TYR A 94 2.88 6.04 -4.50
N ILE A 95 1.94 5.24 -4.99
CA ILE A 95 1.92 4.77 -6.38
C ILE A 95 1.90 5.90 -7.42
N ASP A 96 1.24 7.00 -7.10
CA ASP A 96 1.12 8.16 -8.01
C ASP A 96 2.48 8.78 -8.39
N PHE A 97 3.55 8.48 -7.64
CA PHE A 97 4.90 8.97 -7.89
C PHE A 97 5.80 7.96 -8.60
N ALA A 98 5.33 6.74 -8.83
CA ALA A 98 6.17 5.62 -9.27
C ALA A 98 5.76 5.08 -10.64
N GLY A 99 5.07 3.95 -10.67
CA GLY A 99 4.83 3.18 -11.86
C GLY A 99 3.38 2.77 -12.05
N ARG A 100 3.19 1.55 -12.55
CA ARG A 100 1.87 0.97 -12.81
C ARG A 100 1.24 0.50 -11.50
N SER A 101 -0.07 0.70 -11.37
CA SER A 101 -0.82 0.24 -10.20
C SER A 101 -1.19 -1.24 -10.31
N ALA A 102 -1.18 -1.94 -9.17
CA ALA A 102 -1.73 -3.29 -9.05
C ALA A 102 -3.24 -3.37 -9.35
N LEU A 103 -3.92 -2.23 -9.50
CA LEU A 103 -5.29 -2.18 -10.02
C LEU A 103 -5.45 -2.83 -11.38
N GLU A 104 -4.40 -2.89 -12.20
CA GLU A 104 -4.43 -3.59 -13.49
C GLU A 104 -4.60 -5.11 -13.35
N LEU A 105 -4.37 -5.66 -12.16
CA LEU A 105 -4.52 -7.08 -11.84
C LEU A 105 -5.86 -7.40 -11.15
N ILE A 106 -6.66 -6.39 -10.78
CA ILE A 106 -7.80 -6.55 -9.87
C ILE A 106 -8.88 -7.51 -10.40
N ASP A 107 -9.11 -7.53 -11.70
CA ASP A 107 -10.11 -8.39 -12.35
C ASP A 107 -9.61 -9.84 -12.58
N ARG A 108 -8.33 -10.10 -12.31
CA ARG A 108 -7.68 -11.40 -12.53
C ARG A 108 -7.44 -12.17 -11.25
N TYR A 109 -7.43 -11.49 -10.10
CA TYR A 109 -7.02 -12.05 -8.82
C TYR A 109 -8.03 -11.75 -7.71
N ASP A 110 -8.80 -12.77 -7.33
CA ASP A 110 -9.83 -12.66 -6.29
C ASP A 110 -9.27 -12.42 -4.88
N ASN A 111 -7.97 -12.68 -4.68
CA ASN A 111 -7.25 -12.51 -3.42
C ASN A 111 -6.51 -11.17 -3.30
N LEU A 112 -6.64 -10.26 -4.28
CA LEU A 112 -5.98 -8.96 -4.28
C LEU A 112 -6.84 -7.87 -3.66
N ILE A 113 -6.22 -7.08 -2.77
CA ILE A 113 -6.76 -5.81 -2.30
C ILE A 113 -5.72 -4.72 -2.54
N VAL A 114 -6.10 -3.64 -3.18
CA VAL A 114 -5.27 -2.44 -3.33
C VAL A 114 -5.78 -1.35 -2.41
N THR A 115 -4.88 -0.77 -1.60
CA THR A 115 -5.23 0.38 -0.75
C THR A 115 -4.51 1.63 -1.22
N GLN A 116 -5.25 2.75 -1.25
CA GLN A 116 -4.71 4.05 -1.67
C GLN A 116 -5.16 5.15 -0.71
N THR A 117 -4.53 6.32 -0.78
CA THR A 117 -4.78 7.43 0.15
C THR A 117 -4.71 8.79 -0.53
N PHE A 118 -5.47 9.75 -0.01
CA PHE A 118 -5.36 11.15 -0.39
C PHE A 118 -4.25 11.89 0.38
N SER A 119 -3.64 11.22 1.36
CA SER A 119 -2.68 11.84 2.28
C SER A 119 -1.35 12.24 1.63
N LYS A 120 -1.01 11.67 0.47
CA LYS A 120 0.28 11.82 -0.20
C LYS A 120 0.14 12.67 -1.47
N ALA A 121 -0.05 12.08 -2.62
CA ALA A 121 -0.08 12.77 -3.91
C ALA A 121 -1.16 13.87 -4.00
N ARG A 122 -2.28 13.73 -3.28
CA ARG A 122 -3.33 14.76 -3.21
C ARG A 122 -3.15 15.76 -2.09
N SER A 123 -2.05 15.70 -1.31
CA SER A 123 -1.72 16.66 -0.24
C SER A 123 -2.81 16.84 0.84
N MET A 124 -3.66 15.82 1.04
CA MET A 124 -4.85 15.90 1.90
C MET A 124 -4.73 15.05 3.18
N ALA A 125 -3.53 14.95 3.76
CA ALA A 125 -3.28 14.14 4.95
C ALA A 125 -4.22 14.48 6.13
N GLY A 126 -4.56 15.76 6.32
CA GLY A 126 -5.46 16.24 7.36
C GLY A 126 -6.92 15.82 7.17
N MET A 127 -7.34 15.47 5.95
CA MET A 127 -8.72 15.08 5.64
C MET A 127 -9.02 13.62 5.96
N ARG A 128 -8.02 12.80 6.23
CA ARG A 128 -8.15 11.39 6.64
C ARG A 128 -8.92 10.53 5.63
N ILE A 129 -8.67 10.72 4.32
CA ILE A 129 -9.31 9.96 3.24
C ILE A 129 -8.37 8.85 2.79
N GLY A 130 -8.85 7.62 2.81
CA GLY A 130 -8.22 6.46 2.22
C GLY A 130 -9.28 5.48 1.74
N TYR A 131 -8.94 4.63 0.79
CA TYR A 131 -9.88 3.69 0.20
C TYR A 131 -9.20 2.38 -0.15
N ALA A 132 -10.02 1.34 -0.28
CA ALA A 132 -9.61 0.03 -0.75
C ALA A 132 -10.40 -0.32 -2.01
N ILE A 133 -9.76 -0.99 -2.94
CA ILE A 133 -10.33 -1.49 -4.18
C ILE A 133 -10.06 -2.98 -4.24
N SER A 134 -11.09 -3.76 -4.52
CA SER A 134 -11.04 -5.21 -4.68
C SER A 134 -12.32 -5.72 -5.33
N ASN A 135 -12.48 -7.03 -5.45
CA ASN A 135 -13.74 -7.63 -5.86
C ASN A 135 -14.89 -7.33 -4.86
N PRO A 136 -16.15 -7.43 -5.29
CA PRO A 136 -17.31 -7.06 -4.47
C PRO A 136 -17.40 -7.85 -3.15
N GLU A 137 -16.94 -9.09 -3.10
CA GLU A 137 -17.03 -9.94 -1.91
C GLU A 137 -16.10 -9.43 -0.81
N LEU A 138 -14.84 -9.15 -1.13
CA LEU A 138 -13.87 -8.59 -0.17
C LEU A 138 -14.27 -7.19 0.28
N ILE A 139 -14.82 -6.36 -0.62
CA ILE A 139 -15.33 -5.03 -0.25
C ILE A 139 -16.55 -5.14 0.67
N ARG A 140 -17.42 -6.14 0.48
CA ARG A 140 -18.52 -6.40 1.41
C ARG A 140 -18.01 -6.72 2.81
N CYS A 141 -17.02 -7.61 2.95
CA CYS A 141 -16.41 -7.93 4.23
C CYS A 141 -15.81 -6.68 4.93
N LEU A 142 -15.12 -5.81 4.19
CA LEU A 142 -14.63 -4.53 4.72
C LEU A 142 -15.76 -3.62 5.20
N ASN A 143 -16.85 -3.55 4.45
CA ASN A 143 -18.03 -2.76 4.83
C ASN A 143 -18.72 -3.31 6.07
N ASP A 144 -18.86 -4.63 6.20
CA ASP A 144 -19.46 -5.27 7.38
C ASP A 144 -18.68 -4.88 8.65
N VAL A 145 -17.35 -4.95 8.60
CA VAL A 145 -16.51 -4.51 9.70
C VAL A 145 -16.62 -3.00 9.93
N LYS A 146 -16.55 -2.19 8.86
CA LYS A 146 -16.68 -0.73 8.95
C LYS A 146 -17.98 -0.32 9.62
N TYR A 147 -19.10 -0.87 9.18
CA TYR A 147 -20.42 -0.52 9.74
C TYR A 147 -20.65 -1.07 11.14
N SER A 148 -19.87 -2.05 11.59
CA SER A 148 -19.98 -2.59 12.93
C SER A 148 -19.43 -1.67 14.02
N PHE A 149 -18.41 -0.83 13.74
CA PHE A 149 -17.81 0.02 14.77
C PHE A 149 -17.50 1.46 14.35
N ASN A 150 -17.44 1.78 13.06
CA ASN A 150 -17.14 3.12 12.56
C ASN A 150 -17.91 3.44 11.27
N SER A 151 -19.23 3.49 11.36
CA SER A 151 -20.12 3.69 10.21
C SER A 151 -19.92 5.05 9.53
N TYR A 152 -19.66 6.10 10.33
CA TYR A 152 -19.59 7.49 9.88
C TYR A 152 -18.13 8.00 9.87
N THR A 153 -17.28 7.39 9.04
CA THR A 153 -15.85 7.65 9.02
C THR A 153 -15.46 9.01 8.47
N MET A 154 -16.26 9.59 7.57
CA MET A 154 -15.93 10.84 6.87
C MET A 154 -16.90 11.94 7.25
N ASN A 155 -16.37 13.11 7.60
CA ASN A 155 -17.17 14.32 7.77
C ASN A 155 -17.49 14.99 6.42
N GLN A 156 -18.45 15.91 6.42
CA GLN A 156 -18.90 16.57 5.18
C GLN A 156 -17.80 17.38 4.49
N THR A 157 -16.93 18.02 5.26
CA THR A 157 -15.80 18.78 4.71
C THR A 157 -14.84 17.86 3.97
N ALA A 158 -14.49 16.71 4.57
CA ALA A 158 -13.62 15.72 3.92
C ALA A 158 -14.24 15.20 2.62
N ILE A 159 -15.57 14.93 2.62
CA ILE A 159 -16.28 14.48 1.42
C ILE A 159 -16.24 15.56 0.32
N ALA A 160 -16.61 16.79 0.65
CA ALA A 160 -16.64 17.89 -0.32
C ALA A 160 -15.25 18.18 -0.91
N CYS A 161 -14.23 18.32 -0.05
CA CYS A 161 -12.85 18.53 -0.51
C CYS A 161 -12.31 17.33 -1.30
N GLY A 162 -12.65 16.09 -0.89
CA GLY A 162 -12.25 14.89 -1.61
C GLY A 162 -12.82 14.80 -3.02
N VAL A 163 -14.10 15.16 -3.19
CA VAL A 163 -14.75 15.23 -4.50
C VAL A 163 -14.04 16.23 -5.41
N GLU A 164 -13.78 17.43 -4.93
CA GLU A 164 -13.09 18.46 -5.72
C GLU A 164 -11.64 18.05 -6.04
N ALA A 165 -10.92 17.43 -5.10
CA ALA A 165 -9.58 16.93 -5.36
C ALA A 165 -9.52 15.81 -6.43
N VAL A 166 -10.59 15.05 -6.62
CA VAL A 166 -10.69 14.07 -7.72
C VAL A 166 -11.01 14.75 -9.05
N ARG A 167 -11.82 15.80 -9.02
CA ARG A 167 -12.23 16.56 -10.22
C ARG A 167 -11.11 17.39 -10.80
N ASP A 168 -10.26 17.95 -9.95
CA ASP A 168 -9.13 18.79 -10.34
C ASP A 168 -7.92 17.94 -10.76
N LYS A 169 -8.03 17.36 -11.94
CA LYS A 169 -6.99 16.49 -12.51
C LYS A 169 -5.73 17.29 -12.88
N GLU A 170 -5.90 18.49 -13.43
CA GLU A 170 -4.79 19.32 -13.87
C GLU A 170 -3.87 19.70 -12.70
N TYR A 171 -4.44 20.17 -11.60
CA TYR A 171 -3.69 20.46 -10.38
C TYR A 171 -2.96 19.20 -9.86
N PHE A 172 -3.66 18.07 -9.81
CA PHE A 172 -3.09 16.82 -9.36
C PHE A 172 -1.88 16.38 -10.19
N GLU A 173 -2.05 16.32 -11.51
CA GLU A 173 -1.00 15.90 -12.44
C GLU A 173 0.21 16.85 -12.42
N GLU A 174 -0.03 18.16 -12.35
CA GLU A 174 1.04 19.15 -12.24
C GLU A 174 1.85 18.96 -10.95
N HIS A 175 1.18 18.74 -9.81
CA HIS A 175 1.87 18.58 -8.53
C HIS A 175 2.64 17.27 -8.43
N VAL A 176 2.08 16.17 -8.91
CA VAL A 176 2.77 14.87 -9.00
C VAL A 176 4.04 15.02 -9.87
N ARG A 177 3.92 15.65 -11.04
CA ARG A 177 5.07 15.90 -11.92
C ARG A 177 6.16 16.72 -11.23
N LYS A 178 5.80 17.82 -10.56
CA LYS A 178 6.77 18.65 -9.82
C LYS A 178 7.49 17.88 -8.72
N ILE A 179 6.81 17.00 -8.01
CA ILE A 179 7.42 16.16 -6.96
C ILE A 179 8.39 15.18 -7.59
N ILE A 180 8.02 14.53 -8.69
CA ILE A 180 8.90 13.61 -9.42
C ILE A 180 10.13 14.34 -9.95
N GLU A 181 9.97 15.48 -10.61
CA GLU A 181 11.09 16.31 -11.11
C GLU A 181 12.03 16.74 -9.98
N THR A 182 11.48 17.15 -8.83
CA THR A 182 12.26 17.53 -7.65
C THR A 182 13.03 16.35 -7.07
N ARG A 183 12.40 15.18 -7.01
CA ARG A 183 13.04 13.94 -6.58
C ARG A 183 14.25 13.60 -7.47
N GLU A 184 14.05 13.58 -8.79
CA GLU A 184 15.15 13.25 -9.71
C GLU A 184 16.30 14.25 -9.59
N TRP A 185 16.00 15.55 -9.53
CA TRP A 185 17.01 16.57 -9.26
C TRP A 185 17.75 16.32 -7.92
N ALA A 186 17.01 16.01 -6.86
CA ALA A 186 17.62 15.76 -5.55
C ALA A 186 18.52 14.51 -5.55
N LYS A 187 18.13 13.45 -6.28
CA LYS A 187 18.95 12.25 -6.47
C LYS A 187 20.28 12.60 -7.16
N GLU A 188 20.24 13.36 -8.24
CA GLU A 188 21.44 13.80 -8.96
C GLU A 188 22.39 14.61 -8.06
N GLU A 189 21.83 15.57 -7.28
CA GLU A 189 22.63 16.38 -6.36
C GLU A 189 23.25 15.56 -5.22
N LEU A 190 22.49 14.61 -4.66
CA LEU A 190 22.98 13.73 -3.61
C LEU A 190 24.11 12.82 -4.14
N HIS A 191 23.99 12.26 -5.34
CA HIS A 191 25.07 11.49 -5.97
C HIS A 191 26.32 12.36 -6.19
N ARG A 192 26.15 13.60 -6.63
CA ARG A 192 27.26 14.55 -6.80
C ARG A 192 28.00 14.85 -5.47
N LEU A 193 27.26 14.78 -4.36
CA LEU A 193 27.82 14.94 -3.01
C LEU A 193 28.41 13.65 -2.43
N GLY A 194 28.34 12.53 -3.16
CA GLY A 194 28.91 11.24 -2.76
C GLY A 194 28.00 10.39 -1.86
N PHE A 195 26.69 10.69 -1.81
CA PHE A 195 25.74 9.82 -1.10
C PHE A 195 25.36 8.61 -1.94
N GLU A 196 25.23 7.48 -1.27
CA GLU A 196 24.66 6.24 -1.80
C GLU A 196 23.30 6.00 -1.17
N PHE A 197 22.31 5.65 -1.97
CA PHE A 197 20.93 5.38 -1.54
C PHE A 197 20.20 4.48 -2.55
N PRO A 198 19.14 3.76 -2.14
CA PRO A 198 18.29 3.01 -3.06
C PRO A 198 17.65 3.93 -4.13
N ASP A 199 17.44 3.39 -5.33
CA ASP A 199 16.79 4.14 -6.42
C ASP A 199 15.29 4.34 -6.13
N ALA A 200 14.96 5.44 -5.50
CA ALA A 200 13.59 5.84 -5.16
C ALA A 200 12.73 6.10 -6.41
N LYS A 201 11.49 5.59 -6.37
CA LYS A 201 10.45 5.81 -7.39
C LYS A 201 9.28 6.61 -6.81
#